data_024830358a8fc9d468b4fffbf5683369
#
_entry.id   024830358a8fc9d468b4fffbf5683369
#
_cell.length_a   1.000
_cell.length_b   1.000
_cell.length_c   1.000
_cell.angle_alpha   90.00
_cell.angle_beta   90.00
_cell.angle_gamma   90.00
#
_symmetry.space_group_name_H-M   'P 1'
#
loop_
_entity.id
_entity.type
_entity.pdbx_description
1 polymer ?
#
loop_
_entity_poly.entity_id
_entity_poly.type
_entity_poly.pdbx_seq_one_letter_code
_entity_poly.pdbx_strand_id
1 'polypeptide(L)'
;MRRFHPLITGTLLLTAVGFFCRILGFFYRIFLSRTIGAEGLGLYQMIFPLHGIAFALCAGPIQTSLSRLTAASPEKGRAFLRVSLALSLSIALPLTSLIYTFADFLAARVLLAPECAPLLPALALSIPFCAIHACCCGYYYGLKKTAVPAFSQVVEQCIRIFSVLLIVHVCHTNRIPITVLLAVWGLLIGEAASAVFCLLV
;
A
#
# COMPACT_ATOMS: atom_id res chain seq x y z
N MET A 1 27.83 -2.45 27.86
CA MET A 1 26.64 -2.60 26.99
C MET A 1 27.12 -2.83 25.56
N ARG A 2 26.94 -4.04 25.00
CA ARG A 2 27.27 -4.35 23.60
C ARG A 2 26.38 -3.50 22.69
N ARG A 3 26.97 -2.54 21.96
CA ARG A 3 26.27 -1.84 20.88
C ARG A 3 25.95 -2.89 19.80
N PHE A 4 24.69 -3.29 19.71
CA PHE A 4 24.24 -4.13 18.61
C PHE A 4 24.61 -3.44 17.29
N HIS A 5 25.14 -4.22 16.34
CA HIS A 5 25.50 -3.70 15.03
C HIS A 5 24.27 -3.02 14.41
N PRO A 6 24.37 -1.79 13.85
CA PRO A 6 23.21 -1.04 13.36
C PRO A 6 22.33 -1.81 12.36
N LEU A 7 22.90 -2.77 11.64
CA LEU A 7 22.16 -3.69 10.77
C LEU A 7 21.22 -4.61 11.55
N ILE A 8 21.68 -5.17 12.68
CA ILE A 8 20.89 -6.07 13.53
C ILE A 8 19.72 -5.30 14.14
N THR A 9 19.97 -4.10 14.65
CA THR A 9 18.92 -3.23 15.22
C THR A 9 17.87 -2.86 14.17
N GLY A 10 18.31 -2.52 12.95
CA GLY A 10 17.38 -2.21 11.85
C GLY A 10 16.52 -3.39 11.44
N THR A 11 17.11 -4.59 11.34
CA THR A 11 16.37 -5.81 11.01
C THR A 11 15.37 -6.17 12.09
N LEU A 12 15.76 -6.11 13.37
CA LEU A 12 14.87 -6.37 14.50
C LEU A 12 13.69 -5.39 14.53
N LEU A 13 13.95 -4.10 14.28
CA LEU A 13 12.90 -3.09 14.21
C LEU A 13 11.88 -3.41 13.11
N LEU A 14 12.35 -3.70 11.88
CA LEU A 14 11.47 -4.05 10.76
C LEU A 14 10.66 -5.32 11.04
N THR A 15 11.30 -6.32 11.65
CA THR A 15 10.61 -7.58 12.01
C THR A 15 9.55 -7.33 13.07
N ALA A 16 9.87 -6.58 14.13
CA ALA A 16 8.93 -6.28 15.21
C ALA A 16 7.72 -5.47 14.70
N VAL A 17 8.00 -4.41 13.91
CA VAL A 17 6.94 -3.58 13.31
C VAL A 17 6.11 -4.40 12.31
N GLY A 18 6.75 -5.20 11.44
CA GLY A 18 6.03 -6.06 10.51
C GLY A 18 5.12 -7.08 11.21
N PHE A 19 5.58 -7.65 12.34
CA PHE A 19 4.76 -8.55 13.16
C PHE A 19 3.58 -7.81 13.79
N PHE A 20 3.81 -6.63 14.36
CA PHE A 20 2.76 -5.77 14.92
C PHE A 20 1.71 -5.41 13.86
N CYS A 21 2.12 -4.98 12.67
CA CYS A 21 1.20 -4.67 11.58
C CYS A 21 0.39 -5.89 11.11
N ARG A 22 0.96 -7.11 11.16
CA ARG A 22 0.23 -8.35 10.85
C ARG A 22 -0.84 -8.65 11.87
N ILE A 23 -0.56 -8.43 13.17
CA ILE A 23 -1.57 -8.57 14.24
C ILE A 23 -2.70 -7.56 14.03
N LEU A 24 -2.40 -6.29 13.80
CA LEU A 24 -3.40 -5.28 13.49
C LEU A 24 -4.22 -5.66 12.25
N GLY A 25 -3.58 -6.14 11.19
CA GLY A 25 -4.25 -6.61 9.98
C GLY A 25 -5.17 -7.81 10.22
N PHE A 26 -4.81 -8.71 11.12
CA PHE A 26 -5.67 -9.82 11.52
C PHE A 26 -6.96 -9.33 12.21
N PHE A 27 -6.85 -8.46 13.20
CA PHE A 27 -8.02 -7.87 13.85
C PHE A 27 -8.87 -7.03 12.89
N TYR A 28 -8.23 -6.30 11.98
CA TYR A 28 -8.92 -5.56 10.92
C TYR A 28 -9.75 -6.48 10.00
N ARG A 29 -9.23 -7.64 9.62
CA ARG A 29 -9.98 -8.63 8.82
C ARG A 29 -11.17 -9.20 9.58
N ILE A 30 -11.04 -9.48 10.89
CA ILE A 30 -12.16 -9.90 11.73
C ILE A 30 -13.23 -8.81 11.77
N PHE A 31 -12.84 -7.56 11.95
CA PHE A 31 -13.75 -6.42 11.91
C PHE A 31 -14.47 -6.32 10.57
N LEU A 32 -13.74 -6.37 9.45
CA LEU A 32 -14.33 -6.35 8.10
C LEU A 32 -15.31 -7.50 7.89
N SER A 33 -14.94 -8.73 8.25
CA SER A 33 -15.82 -9.90 8.11
C SER A 33 -17.15 -9.73 8.84
N ARG A 34 -17.12 -9.07 10.01
CA ARG A 34 -18.36 -8.78 10.78
C ARG A 34 -19.17 -7.62 10.19
N THR A 35 -18.51 -6.71 9.48
CA THR A 35 -19.12 -5.47 8.95
C THR A 35 -19.72 -5.67 7.56
N ILE A 36 -18.97 -6.33 6.64
CA ILE A 36 -19.37 -6.53 5.23
C ILE A 36 -19.71 -7.99 4.91
N GLY A 37 -19.67 -8.89 5.92
CA GLY A 37 -19.92 -10.31 5.75
C GLY A 37 -18.75 -11.08 5.13
N ALA A 38 -18.85 -12.41 5.13
CA ALA A 38 -17.81 -13.29 4.56
C ALA A 38 -17.70 -13.15 3.04
N GLU A 39 -18.83 -13.00 2.34
CA GLU A 39 -18.88 -12.80 0.90
C GLU A 39 -18.20 -11.48 0.49
N GLY A 40 -18.54 -10.38 1.16
CA GLY A 40 -17.90 -9.08 0.93
C GLY A 40 -16.39 -9.11 1.22
N LEU A 41 -15.96 -9.82 2.25
CA LEU A 41 -14.53 -10.01 2.51
C LEU A 41 -13.87 -10.84 1.40
N GLY A 42 -14.56 -11.82 0.83
CA GLY A 42 -14.12 -12.59 -0.33
C GLY A 42 -13.86 -11.68 -1.54
N LEU A 43 -14.84 -10.85 -1.91
CA LEU A 43 -14.72 -9.88 -3.01
C LEU A 43 -13.55 -8.90 -2.79
N TYR A 44 -13.40 -8.40 -1.56
CA TYR A 44 -12.27 -7.55 -1.20
C TYR A 44 -10.92 -8.25 -1.40
N GLN A 45 -10.83 -9.55 -1.10
CA GLN A 45 -9.59 -10.31 -1.29
C GLN A 45 -9.29 -10.63 -2.76
N MET A 46 -10.31 -10.77 -3.59
CA MET A 46 -10.15 -11.10 -5.01
C MET A 46 -9.46 -9.99 -5.82
N ILE A 47 -9.47 -8.74 -5.38
CA ILE A 47 -8.79 -7.64 -6.06
C ILE A 47 -7.28 -7.58 -5.77
N PHE A 48 -6.79 -8.22 -4.70
CA PHE A 48 -5.35 -8.15 -4.33
C PHE A 48 -4.37 -8.75 -5.34
N PRO A 49 -4.67 -9.86 -6.05
CA PRO A 49 -3.79 -10.34 -7.11
C PRO A 49 -3.53 -9.28 -8.18
N LEU A 50 -4.54 -8.50 -8.58
CA LEU A 50 -4.40 -7.42 -9.54
C LEU A 50 -3.52 -6.29 -8.99
N HIS A 51 -3.72 -5.90 -7.72
CA HIS A 51 -2.86 -4.95 -7.03
C HIS A 51 -1.41 -5.46 -6.93
N GLY A 52 -1.21 -6.75 -6.64
CA GLY A 52 0.10 -7.38 -6.59
C GLY A 52 0.84 -7.37 -7.93
N ILE A 53 0.14 -7.62 -9.03
CA ILE A 53 0.69 -7.51 -10.40
C ILE A 53 1.09 -6.04 -10.68
N ALA A 54 0.23 -5.08 -10.34
CA ALA A 54 0.52 -3.67 -10.52
C ALA A 54 1.77 -3.27 -9.72
N PHE A 55 1.89 -3.68 -8.45
CA PHE A 55 3.08 -3.45 -7.63
C PHE A 55 4.34 -4.07 -8.25
N ALA A 56 4.26 -5.30 -8.75
CA ALA A 56 5.38 -5.99 -9.39
C ALA A 56 5.86 -5.28 -10.65
N LEU A 57 4.97 -4.62 -11.39
CA LEU A 57 5.32 -3.90 -12.60
C LEU A 57 5.90 -2.51 -12.34
N CYS A 58 5.32 -1.73 -11.44
CA CYS A 58 5.65 -0.31 -11.28
C CYS A 58 6.48 0.04 -10.03
N ALA A 59 6.57 -0.85 -9.04
CA ALA A 59 7.14 -0.50 -7.74
C ALA A 59 8.26 -1.44 -7.27
N GLY A 60 8.01 -2.72 -7.14
CA GLY A 60 8.91 -3.68 -6.49
C GLY A 60 10.34 -3.73 -7.05
N PRO A 61 10.54 -3.93 -8.37
CA PRO A 61 11.87 -3.94 -8.98
C PRO A 61 12.59 -2.60 -8.88
N ILE A 62 11.85 -1.49 -9.02
CA ILE A 62 12.40 -0.13 -8.93
C ILE A 62 12.85 0.16 -7.50
N GLN A 63 12.04 -0.19 -6.50
CA GLN A 63 12.41 -0.09 -5.07
C GLN A 63 13.70 -0.82 -4.76
N THR A 64 13.83 -2.07 -5.23
CA THR A 64 15.01 -2.90 -4.98
C THR A 64 16.27 -2.32 -5.65
N SER A 65 16.14 -1.88 -6.92
CA SER A 65 17.22 -1.26 -7.67
C SER A 65 17.66 0.06 -7.04
N LEU A 66 16.71 0.91 -6.66
CA LEU A 66 16.97 2.18 -5.97
C LEU A 66 17.72 1.97 -4.66
N SER A 67 17.30 0.98 -3.86
CA SER A 67 17.97 0.64 -2.60
C SER A 67 19.45 0.27 -2.82
N ARG A 68 19.75 -0.55 -3.84
CA ARG A 68 21.13 -0.94 -4.18
C ARG A 68 21.96 0.24 -4.68
N LEU A 69 21.41 1.06 -5.60
CA LEU A 69 22.10 2.23 -6.15
C LEU A 69 22.40 3.27 -5.06
N THR A 70 21.44 3.53 -4.18
CA THR A 70 21.61 4.47 -3.06
C THR A 70 22.63 3.93 -2.06
N ALA A 71 22.69 2.63 -1.80
CA ALA A 71 23.68 2.03 -0.93
C ALA A 71 25.11 2.11 -1.52
N ALA A 72 25.24 2.02 -2.86
CA ALA A 72 26.52 2.12 -3.56
C ALA A 72 27.06 3.57 -3.63
N SER A 73 26.16 4.56 -3.77
CA SER A 73 26.51 5.98 -3.92
C SER A 73 25.50 6.87 -3.18
N PRO A 74 25.60 6.98 -1.85
CA PRO A 74 24.65 7.73 -1.01
C PRO A 74 24.54 9.21 -1.37
N GLU A 75 25.63 9.82 -1.83
CA GLU A 75 25.70 11.21 -2.27
C GLU A 75 24.80 11.50 -3.47
N LYS A 76 24.57 10.51 -4.35
CA LYS A 76 23.66 10.57 -5.51
C LYS A 76 22.25 10.07 -5.20
N GLY A 77 21.99 9.62 -3.98
CA GLY A 77 20.74 8.98 -3.59
C GLY A 77 19.49 9.79 -3.92
N ARG A 78 19.50 11.13 -3.72
CA ARG A 78 18.38 12.01 -4.08
C ARG A 78 18.15 12.09 -5.60
N ALA A 79 19.22 12.02 -6.40
CA ALA A 79 19.08 12.00 -7.86
C ALA A 79 18.46 10.67 -8.31
N PHE A 80 18.94 9.55 -7.74
CA PHE A 80 18.37 8.22 -8.02
C PHE A 80 16.89 8.15 -7.60
N LEU A 81 16.51 8.72 -6.44
CA LEU A 81 15.12 8.78 -6.01
C LEU A 81 14.23 9.52 -7.03
N ARG A 82 14.66 10.70 -7.50
CA ARG A 82 13.89 11.47 -8.51
C ARG A 82 13.69 10.70 -9.80
N VAL A 83 14.75 10.06 -10.31
CA VAL A 83 14.66 9.24 -11.53
C VAL A 83 13.76 8.02 -11.31
N SER A 84 13.90 7.34 -10.18
CA SER A 84 13.06 6.18 -9.84
C SER A 84 11.59 6.56 -9.67
N LEU A 85 11.28 7.71 -9.05
CA LEU A 85 9.92 8.23 -8.96
C LEU A 85 9.34 8.52 -10.34
N ALA A 86 10.10 9.20 -11.21
CA ALA A 86 9.65 9.49 -12.57
C ALA A 86 9.38 8.21 -13.36
N LEU A 87 10.28 7.22 -13.28
CA LEU A 87 10.13 5.93 -13.95
C LEU A 87 8.94 5.14 -13.38
N SER A 88 8.83 5.06 -12.07
CA SER A 88 7.74 4.34 -11.42
C SER A 88 6.37 4.94 -11.74
N LEU A 89 6.25 6.27 -11.70
CA LEU A 89 5.01 6.97 -12.04
C LEU A 89 4.68 6.91 -13.53
N SER A 90 5.69 6.90 -14.44
CA SER A 90 5.46 6.74 -15.87
C SER A 90 4.85 5.37 -16.23
N ILE A 91 5.03 4.36 -15.38
CA ILE A 91 4.40 3.04 -15.50
C ILE A 91 3.08 3.00 -14.71
N ALA A 92 3.07 3.55 -13.49
CA ALA A 92 1.91 3.49 -12.61
C ALA A 92 0.69 4.25 -13.15
N LEU A 93 0.89 5.45 -13.74
CA LEU A 93 -0.20 6.27 -14.24
C LEU A 93 -0.95 5.64 -15.44
N PRO A 94 -0.26 5.15 -16.51
CA PRO A 94 -0.93 4.41 -17.57
C PRO A 94 -1.63 3.14 -17.08
N LEU A 95 -0.99 2.40 -16.14
CA LEU A 95 -1.58 1.20 -15.55
C LEU A 95 -2.84 1.52 -14.73
N THR A 96 -2.82 2.60 -13.96
CA THR A 96 -4.01 3.13 -13.26
C THR A 96 -5.12 3.45 -14.25
N SER A 97 -4.81 4.19 -15.33
CA SER A 97 -5.77 4.54 -16.38
C SER A 97 -6.34 3.29 -17.06
N LEU A 98 -5.49 2.29 -17.33
CA LEU A 98 -5.92 1.02 -17.93
C LEU A 98 -6.90 0.28 -17.02
N ILE A 99 -6.54 0.09 -15.74
CA ILE A 99 -7.40 -0.63 -14.78
C ILE A 99 -8.71 0.14 -14.56
N TYR A 100 -8.65 1.47 -14.47
CA TYR A 100 -9.82 2.32 -14.30
C TYR A 100 -10.78 2.19 -15.49
N THR A 101 -10.26 2.30 -16.72
CA THR A 101 -11.08 2.29 -17.95
C THR A 101 -11.64 0.90 -18.27
N PHE A 102 -10.86 -0.16 -18.02
CA PHE A 102 -11.24 -1.54 -18.31
C PHE A 102 -11.72 -2.31 -17.07
N ALA A 103 -12.22 -1.61 -16.03
CA ALA A 103 -12.65 -2.22 -14.77
C ALA A 103 -13.68 -3.33 -14.98
N ASP A 104 -14.72 -3.10 -15.77
CA ASP A 104 -15.77 -4.09 -16.06
C ASP A 104 -15.22 -5.32 -16.79
N PHE A 105 -14.34 -5.12 -17.78
CA PHE A 105 -13.69 -6.20 -18.49
C PHE A 105 -12.79 -7.03 -17.57
N LEU A 106 -11.98 -6.38 -16.75
CA LEU A 106 -11.08 -7.04 -15.79
C LEU A 106 -11.86 -7.82 -14.74
N ALA A 107 -12.94 -7.26 -14.20
CA ALA A 107 -13.80 -7.95 -13.25
C ALA A 107 -14.45 -9.18 -13.88
N ALA A 108 -15.04 -9.06 -15.09
CA ALA A 108 -15.80 -10.14 -15.72
C ALA A 108 -14.92 -11.23 -16.34
N ARG A 109 -13.75 -10.87 -16.92
CA ARG A 109 -12.93 -11.80 -17.71
C ARG A 109 -11.67 -12.27 -17.01
N VAL A 110 -11.09 -11.44 -16.15
CA VAL A 110 -9.83 -11.78 -15.45
C VAL A 110 -10.10 -12.28 -14.04
N LEU A 111 -10.93 -11.55 -13.27
CA LEU A 111 -11.29 -11.95 -11.92
C LEU A 111 -12.43 -12.95 -11.87
N LEU A 112 -13.19 -13.11 -12.96
CA LEU A 112 -14.40 -13.94 -13.05
C LEU A 112 -15.44 -13.62 -11.96
N ALA A 113 -15.45 -12.36 -11.52
CA ALA A 113 -16.32 -11.83 -10.47
C ALA A 113 -16.78 -10.41 -10.87
N PRO A 114 -17.86 -10.27 -11.63
CA PRO A 114 -18.39 -8.96 -12.08
C PRO A 114 -18.67 -8.00 -10.92
N GLU A 115 -18.99 -8.51 -9.73
CA GLU A 115 -19.23 -7.72 -8.52
C GLU A 115 -17.99 -6.94 -8.04
N CYS A 116 -16.79 -7.31 -8.50
CA CYS A 116 -15.56 -6.59 -8.23
C CYS A 116 -15.41 -5.30 -9.07
N ALA A 117 -16.19 -5.13 -10.14
CA ALA A 117 -16.06 -3.99 -11.06
C ALA A 117 -16.07 -2.62 -10.34
N PRO A 118 -17.01 -2.32 -9.41
CA PRO A 118 -17.02 -1.04 -8.71
C PRO A 118 -15.83 -0.83 -7.74
N LEU A 119 -15.10 -1.90 -7.39
CA LEU A 119 -13.97 -1.84 -6.49
C LEU A 119 -12.67 -1.44 -7.21
N LEU A 120 -12.54 -1.80 -8.50
CA LEU A 120 -11.31 -1.63 -9.27
C LEU A 120 -10.91 -0.18 -9.52
N PRO A 121 -11.81 0.80 -9.73
CA PRO A 121 -11.44 2.20 -9.86
C PRO A 121 -10.74 2.76 -8.61
N ALA A 122 -11.25 2.44 -7.42
CA ALA A 122 -10.63 2.87 -6.16
C ALA A 122 -9.28 2.15 -5.93
N LEU A 123 -9.19 0.87 -6.29
CA LEU A 123 -7.92 0.13 -6.26
C LEU A 123 -6.90 0.75 -7.22
N ALA A 124 -7.30 1.09 -8.44
CA ALA A 124 -6.43 1.69 -9.44
C ALA A 124 -5.81 3.00 -8.94
N LEU A 125 -6.61 3.85 -8.29
CA LEU A 125 -6.13 5.10 -7.69
C LEU A 125 -5.10 4.90 -6.57
N SER A 126 -5.03 3.73 -5.92
CA SER A 126 -4.01 3.44 -4.90
C SER A 126 -2.63 3.17 -5.50
N ILE A 127 -2.53 2.75 -6.77
CA ILE A 127 -1.29 2.31 -7.41
C ILE A 127 -0.21 3.40 -7.47
N PRO A 128 -0.51 4.66 -7.87
CA PRO A 128 0.50 5.72 -7.87
C PRO A 128 1.05 6.02 -6.46
N PHE A 129 0.19 5.99 -5.44
CA PHE A 129 0.63 6.21 -4.05
C PHE A 129 1.51 5.06 -3.55
N CYS A 130 1.14 3.82 -3.85
CA CYS A 130 1.96 2.64 -3.58
C CYS A 130 3.33 2.74 -4.28
N ALA A 131 3.38 3.22 -5.53
CA ALA A 131 4.62 3.44 -6.28
C ALA A 131 5.53 4.49 -5.64
N ILE A 132 4.96 5.62 -5.20
CA ILE A 132 5.69 6.67 -4.46
C ILE A 132 6.23 6.12 -3.15
N HIS A 133 5.37 5.48 -2.35
CA HIS A 133 5.75 4.88 -1.06
C HIS A 133 6.89 3.88 -1.22
N ALA A 134 6.80 2.96 -2.20
CA ALA A 134 7.84 1.99 -2.47
C ALA A 134 9.18 2.64 -2.84
N CYS A 135 9.19 3.67 -3.71
CA CYS A 135 10.40 4.39 -4.07
C CYS A 135 11.03 5.07 -2.85
N CYS A 136 10.25 5.75 -2.02
CA CYS A 136 10.75 6.37 -0.80
C CYS A 136 11.34 5.32 0.16
N CYS A 137 10.65 4.20 0.38
CA CYS A 137 11.17 3.09 1.18
C CYS A 137 12.50 2.55 0.62
N GLY A 138 12.60 2.37 -0.71
CA GLY A 138 13.83 1.93 -1.38
C GLY A 138 15.01 2.87 -1.11
N TYR A 139 14.77 4.17 -1.18
CA TYR A 139 15.77 5.19 -0.87
C TYR A 139 16.26 5.10 0.58
N TYR A 140 15.34 5.02 1.56
CA TYR A 140 15.70 4.93 2.97
C TYR A 140 16.36 3.58 3.33
N TYR A 141 15.99 2.48 2.68
CA TYR A 141 16.69 1.20 2.82
C TYR A 141 18.15 1.32 2.34
N GLY A 142 18.38 1.99 1.21
CA GLY A 142 19.73 2.25 0.70
C GLY A 142 20.58 3.08 1.66
N LEU A 143 19.99 4.06 2.33
CA LEU A 143 20.63 4.86 3.37
C LEU A 143 20.79 4.14 4.72
N LYS A 144 20.32 2.88 4.85
CA LYS A 144 20.29 2.12 6.11
C LYS A 144 19.42 2.77 7.20
N LYS A 145 18.50 3.66 6.82
CA LYS A 145 17.55 4.35 7.72
C LYS A 145 16.24 3.57 7.79
N THR A 146 16.27 2.35 8.32
CA THR A 146 15.13 1.42 8.35
C THR A 146 13.95 1.88 9.21
N ALA A 147 14.16 2.87 10.08
CA ALA A 147 13.11 3.43 10.91
C ALA A 147 11.99 4.08 10.06
N VAL A 148 12.34 4.81 8.98
CA VAL A 148 11.35 5.49 8.13
C VAL A 148 10.39 4.49 7.46
N PRO A 149 10.87 3.45 6.74
CA PRO A 149 9.98 2.41 6.21
C PRO A 149 9.19 1.66 7.29
N ALA A 150 9.77 1.42 8.47
CA ALA A 150 9.06 0.76 9.56
C ALA A 150 7.89 1.62 10.05
N PHE A 151 8.12 2.90 10.33
CA PHE A 151 7.05 3.80 10.77
C PHE A 151 6.02 4.07 9.68
N SER A 152 6.40 4.13 8.39
CA SER A 152 5.43 4.31 7.30
C SER A 152 4.44 3.15 7.22
N GLN A 153 4.87 1.90 7.48
CA GLN A 153 3.97 0.75 7.57
C GLN A 153 2.96 0.89 8.73
N VAL A 154 3.39 1.40 9.87
CA VAL A 154 2.48 1.63 11.01
C VAL A 154 1.48 2.72 10.65
N VAL A 155 1.94 3.84 10.08
CA VAL A 155 1.07 4.94 9.63
C VAL A 155 0.04 4.45 8.64
N GLU A 156 0.46 3.71 7.62
CA GLU A 156 -0.42 3.10 6.62
C GLU A 156 -1.51 2.25 7.29
N GLN A 157 -1.11 1.31 8.15
CA GLN A 157 -2.03 0.38 8.78
C GLN A 157 -2.99 1.09 9.75
N CYS A 158 -2.50 2.01 10.57
CA CYS A 158 -3.33 2.76 11.51
C CYS A 158 -4.34 3.65 10.79
N ILE A 159 -3.90 4.38 9.75
CA ILE A 159 -4.77 5.27 8.99
C ILE A 159 -5.79 4.46 8.18
N ARG A 160 -5.42 3.33 7.60
CA ARG A 160 -6.34 2.40 6.94
C ARG A 160 -7.46 1.95 7.88
N ILE A 161 -7.10 1.47 9.07
CA ILE A 161 -8.07 1.00 10.07
C ILE A 161 -8.95 2.17 10.52
N PHE A 162 -8.35 3.30 10.88
CA PHE A 162 -9.08 4.46 11.38
C PHE A 162 -10.06 5.02 10.35
N SER A 163 -9.64 5.13 9.08
CA SER A 163 -10.50 5.63 8.01
C SER A 163 -11.70 4.72 7.77
N VAL A 164 -11.51 3.40 7.80
CA VAL A 164 -12.62 2.46 7.64
C VAL A 164 -13.57 2.51 8.84
N LEU A 165 -13.06 2.58 10.06
CA LEU A 165 -13.90 2.75 11.26
C LEU A 165 -14.72 4.04 11.18
N LEU A 166 -14.11 5.14 10.74
CA LEU A 166 -14.79 6.42 10.56
C LEU A 166 -15.89 6.33 9.48
N ILE A 167 -15.58 5.73 8.32
CA ILE A 167 -16.56 5.55 7.24
C ILE A 167 -17.73 4.70 7.73
N VAL A 168 -17.48 3.58 8.44
CA VAL A 168 -18.53 2.72 9.00
C VAL A 168 -19.39 3.49 9.98
N HIS A 169 -18.79 4.29 10.86
CA HIS A 169 -19.52 5.12 11.83
C HIS A 169 -20.42 6.14 11.13
N VAL A 170 -19.91 6.84 10.11
CA VAL A 170 -20.68 7.80 9.31
C VAL A 170 -21.82 7.12 8.55
N CYS A 171 -21.58 5.96 7.93
CA CYS A 171 -22.60 5.20 7.23
C CYS A 171 -23.71 4.75 8.20
N HIS A 172 -23.36 4.26 9.39
CA HIS A 172 -24.32 3.85 10.41
C HIS A 172 -25.18 5.03 10.89
N THR A 173 -24.55 6.19 11.14
CA THR A 173 -25.26 7.40 11.61
C THR A 173 -26.22 7.93 10.56
N ASN A 174 -25.84 7.91 9.27
CA ASN A 174 -26.64 8.42 8.16
C ASN A 174 -27.54 7.35 7.51
N ARG A 175 -27.59 6.15 8.06
CA ARG A 175 -28.36 5.01 7.49
C ARG A 175 -28.01 4.68 6.04
N ILE A 176 -26.73 4.88 5.65
CA ILE A 176 -26.21 4.54 4.34
C ILE A 176 -25.82 3.05 4.35
N PRO A 177 -26.15 2.28 3.30
CA PRO A 177 -25.77 0.87 3.24
C PRO A 177 -24.25 0.73 3.21
N ILE A 178 -23.74 -0.18 4.04
CA ILE A 178 -22.32 -0.48 4.11
C ILE A 178 -21.98 -1.42 2.94
N THR A 179 -21.02 -1.01 2.11
CA THR A 179 -20.58 -1.77 0.94
C THR A 179 -19.09 -2.16 1.06
N VAL A 180 -18.66 -3.14 0.29
CA VAL A 180 -17.25 -3.58 0.25
C VAL A 180 -16.31 -2.44 -0.16
N LEU A 181 -16.81 -1.46 -0.90
CA LEU A 181 -16.06 -0.32 -1.40
C LEU A 181 -15.38 0.48 -0.28
N LEU A 182 -15.97 0.51 0.94
CA LEU A 182 -15.35 1.18 2.11
C LEU A 182 -13.96 0.61 2.46
N ALA A 183 -13.78 -0.71 2.30
CA ALA A 183 -12.50 -1.34 2.60
C ALA A 183 -11.42 -0.96 1.57
N VAL A 184 -11.81 -0.76 0.30
CA VAL A 184 -10.92 -0.31 -0.77
C VAL A 184 -10.57 1.17 -0.61
N TRP A 185 -11.52 2.02 -0.18
CA TRP A 185 -11.22 3.40 0.21
C TRP A 185 -10.25 3.46 1.38
N GLY A 186 -10.40 2.58 2.38
CA GLY A 186 -9.43 2.46 3.46
C GLY A 186 -8.03 2.10 2.97
N LEU A 187 -7.91 1.19 1.99
CA LEU A 187 -6.65 0.85 1.34
C LEU A 187 -6.03 2.08 0.67
N LEU A 188 -6.80 2.78 -0.17
CA LEU A 188 -6.36 3.99 -0.87
C LEU A 188 -5.86 5.07 0.09
N ILE A 189 -6.64 5.37 1.14
CA ILE A 189 -6.30 6.40 2.13
C ILE A 189 -5.03 5.99 2.90
N GLY A 190 -4.89 4.71 3.26
CA GLY A 190 -3.68 4.19 3.91
C GLY A 190 -2.42 4.34 3.05
N GLU A 191 -2.49 3.95 1.77
CA GLU A 191 -1.38 4.11 0.81
C GLU A 191 -1.03 5.59 0.58
N ALA A 192 -2.03 6.44 0.43
CA ALA A 192 -1.81 7.88 0.27
C ALA A 192 -1.12 8.49 1.51
N ALA A 193 -1.57 8.12 2.71
CA ALA A 193 -0.98 8.60 3.95
C ALA A 193 0.48 8.15 4.13
N SER A 194 0.80 6.89 3.81
CA SER A 194 2.18 6.39 3.88
C SER A 194 3.09 7.06 2.86
N ALA A 195 2.59 7.31 1.64
CA ALA A 195 3.33 8.04 0.61
C ALA A 195 3.63 9.48 1.06
N VAL A 196 2.62 10.20 1.58
CA VAL A 196 2.79 11.56 2.11
C VAL A 196 3.75 11.57 3.28
N PHE A 197 3.61 10.65 4.25
CA PHE A 197 4.54 10.53 5.37
C PHE A 197 5.99 10.38 4.91
N CYS A 198 6.25 9.48 3.96
CA CYS A 198 7.59 9.25 3.44
C CYS A 198 8.18 10.44 2.66
N LEU A 199 7.34 11.27 2.05
CA LEU A 199 7.79 12.48 1.33
C LEU A 199 8.12 13.64 2.29
N LEU A 200 7.48 13.68 3.47
CA LEU A 200 7.66 14.75 4.46
C LEU A 200 8.88 14.52 5.38
N VAL A 201 9.35 13.29 5.52
CA VAL A 201 10.50 12.90 6.37
C VAL A 201 11.80 12.89 5.59
#